data_c6c8881b7c7e5726b5547f7698c35317
#
_entry.id   c6c8881b7c7e5726b5547f7698c35317
#
_cell.length_a   1.000
_cell.length_b   1.000
_cell.length_c   1.000
_cell.angle_alpha   90.00
_cell.angle_beta   90.00
_cell.angle_gamma   90.00
#
_symmetry.space_group_name_H-M   'P 1'
#
loop_
_entity.id
_entity.type
_entity.pdbx_description
1 polymer ?
#
loop_
_entity_poly.entity_id
_entity_poly.type
_entity_poly.pdbx_seq_one_letter_code
_entity_poly.pdbx_strand_id
1 'polypeptide(L)'
;MIEINILRKVLLDQDFQINELDIDKTKAITEILKEMKLRNNFMNLCKSAEIKDHAPLRKKEFIIKNIYIKNISLKLTEQRVKHVFIKGVPLSNSFYKNPSDRIYTDADILIDLKDYKKFYKFLDANNLKHSFNYKYLDRIGYTRSALEVIDTEVNLDFHIKITESFKKNDCRLSKYSLKNYTVLDDLPVPSNELLLTICLYNALKKDQLKSGPIYLVDSERIIKKGVNEDYLSTILSDFNLTNFYKETICLIENLKKGVETREQTNFIVGLFKNEGKRSFIPSKRNILTQVMHILDPEPY
;
A
#
# COMPACT_ATOMS: atom_id res chain seq x y z
N MET A 1 5.11 -3.54 24.55
CA MET A 1 6.26 -2.79 23.99
C MET A 1 7.11 -3.61 23.01
N ILE A 2 6.78 -4.88 22.83
CA ILE A 2 7.41 -5.75 21.81
C ILE A 2 7.18 -5.16 20.40
N GLU A 3 5.98 -4.69 20.11
CA GLU A 3 5.57 -4.13 18.82
C GLU A 3 6.44 -2.95 18.38
N ILE A 4 6.78 -2.06 19.30
CA ILE A 4 7.60 -0.88 19.02
C ILE A 4 9.04 -1.30 18.68
N ASN A 5 9.60 -2.23 19.46
CA ASN A 5 10.94 -2.74 19.20
C ASN A 5 11.01 -3.45 17.85
N ILE A 6 9.97 -4.20 17.49
CA ILE A 6 9.86 -4.84 16.19
C ILE A 6 9.85 -3.78 15.08
N LEU A 7 8.95 -2.80 15.18
CA LEU A 7 8.82 -1.73 14.18
C LEU A 7 10.12 -0.93 14.05
N ARG A 8 10.78 -0.60 15.16
CA ARG A 8 12.08 0.08 15.16
C ARG A 8 13.15 -0.73 14.42
N LYS A 9 13.29 -2.01 14.72
CA LYS A 9 14.25 -2.88 14.03
C LYS A 9 13.98 -2.97 12.54
N VAL A 10 12.70 -3.09 12.15
CA VAL A 10 12.29 -3.09 10.74
C VAL A 10 12.64 -1.77 10.05
N LEU A 11 12.39 -0.63 10.68
CA LEU A 11 12.71 0.69 10.14
C LEU A 11 14.23 0.90 9.99
N LEU A 12 15.03 0.31 10.88
CA LEU A 12 16.50 0.40 10.87
C LEU A 12 17.17 -0.69 10.02
N ASP A 13 16.42 -1.56 9.34
CA ASP A 13 16.95 -2.72 8.62
C ASP A 13 17.80 -3.66 9.51
N GLN A 14 17.49 -3.73 10.81
CA GLN A 14 18.20 -4.57 11.75
C GLN A 14 17.59 -5.96 11.85
N ASP A 15 18.47 -6.97 11.94
CA ASP A 15 18.05 -8.34 12.20
C ASP A 15 17.59 -8.51 13.66
N PHE A 16 16.68 -9.44 13.87
CA PHE A 16 16.29 -9.86 15.20
C PHE A 16 17.37 -10.81 15.76
N GLN A 17 17.91 -10.48 16.93
CA GLN A 17 18.76 -11.41 17.67
C GLN A 17 17.86 -12.42 18.38
N ILE A 18 17.89 -13.65 17.91
CA ILE A 18 16.91 -14.69 18.27
C ILE A 18 17.36 -15.49 19.49
N ASN A 19 18.64 -15.43 19.82
CA ASN A 19 19.22 -16.22 20.92
C ASN A 19 18.66 -15.91 22.32
N GLU A 20 17.85 -14.85 22.45
CA GLU A 20 17.26 -14.41 23.72
C GLU A 20 15.72 -14.50 23.75
N LEU A 21 15.10 -15.02 22.70
CA LEU A 21 13.63 -15.07 22.61
C LEU A 21 13.12 -16.45 22.99
N ASP A 22 12.24 -16.48 23.97
CA ASP A 22 11.48 -17.69 24.22
C ASP A 22 10.52 -17.98 23.04
N ILE A 23 10.07 -19.24 22.92
CA ILE A 23 9.26 -19.71 21.79
C ILE A 23 7.95 -18.92 21.66
N ASP A 24 7.33 -18.53 22.76
CA ASP A 24 6.04 -17.83 22.74
C ASP A 24 6.21 -16.39 22.26
N LYS A 25 7.29 -15.72 22.67
CA LYS A 25 7.64 -14.38 22.16
C LYS A 25 7.96 -14.44 20.66
N THR A 26 8.68 -15.47 20.22
CA THR A 26 8.99 -15.64 18.80
C THR A 26 7.74 -15.84 17.95
N LYS A 27 6.78 -16.63 18.44
CA LYS A 27 5.48 -16.81 17.76
C LYS A 27 4.73 -15.48 17.67
N ALA A 28 4.65 -14.71 18.77
CA ALA A 28 3.98 -13.41 18.77
C ALA A 28 4.61 -12.42 17.77
N ILE A 29 5.95 -12.34 17.72
CA ILE A 29 6.68 -11.51 16.77
C ILE A 29 6.42 -11.97 15.33
N THR A 30 6.40 -13.28 15.12
CA THR A 30 6.14 -13.89 13.82
C THR A 30 4.77 -13.51 13.27
N GLU A 31 3.73 -13.56 14.09
CA GLU A 31 2.39 -13.13 13.68
C GLU A 31 2.32 -11.63 13.40
N ILE A 32 2.95 -10.78 14.22
CA ILE A 32 3.04 -9.34 13.98
C ILE A 32 3.70 -9.02 12.63
N LEU A 33 4.82 -9.67 12.32
CA LEU A 33 5.51 -9.46 11.03
C LEU A 33 4.70 -9.96 9.85
N LYS A 34 3.93 -11.03 10.02
CA LYS A 34 3.00 -11.55 9.03
C LYS A 34 1.87 -10.55 8.75
N GLU A 35 1.26 -9.99 9.80
CA GLU A 35 0.26 -8.93 9.67
C GLU A 35 0.81 -7.68 8.99
N MET A 36 2.07 -7.33 9.27
CA MET A 36 2.78 -6.24 8.60
C MET A 36 3.17 -6.57 7.15
N LYS A 37 2.86 -7.76 6.65
CA LYS A 37 3.21 -8.22 5.30
C LYS A 37 4.74 -8.18 5.04
N LEU A 38 5.55 -8.42 6.07
CA LEU A 38 7.02 -8.44 6.02
C LEU A 38 7.54 -9.87 6.08
N ARG A 39 8.18 -10.31 5.01
CA ARG A 39 8.53 -11.71 4.81
C ARG A 39 9.89 -12.10 5.37
N ASN A 40 10.94 -11.37 5.07
CA ASN A 40 12.31 -11.80 5.42
C ASN A 40 12.52 -11.89 6.93
N ASN A 41 12.07 -10.87 7.66
CA ASN A 41 12.18 -10.88 9.11
C ASN A 41 11.34 -12.00 9.73
N PHE A 42 10.15 -12.24 9.17
CA PHE A 42 9.30 -13.37 9.52
C PHE A 42 10.01 -14.71 9.30
N MET A 43 10.68 -14.86 8.16
CA MET A 43 11.37 -16.09 7.77
C MET A 43 12.58 -16.41 8.63
N ASN A 44 13.37 -15.39 8.94
CA ASN A 44 14.52 -15.54 9.81
C ASN A 44 14.10 -15.98 11.21
N LEU A 45 13.00 -15.41 11.72
CA LEU A 45 12.41 -15.82 13.00
C LEU A 45 11.87 -17.25 12.98
N CYS A 46 11.16 -17.65 11.91
CA CYS A 46 10.64 -19.00 11.76
C CYS A 46 11.76 -20.05 11.77
N LYS A 47 12.85 -19.81 11.04
CA LYS A 47 14.00 -20.73 11.00
C LYS A 47 14.66 -20.91 12.36
N SER A 48 14.81 -19.81 13.09
CA SER A 48 15.49 -19.84 14.38
C SER A 48 14.66 -20.45 15.51
N ALA A 49 13.34 -20.39 15.40
CA ALA A 49 12.42 -20.96 16.36
C ALA A 49 11.97 -22.39 16.01
N GLU A 50 12.61 -23.02 15.01
CA GLU A 50 12.21 -24.34 14.49
C GLU A 50 10.73 -24.37 14.05
N ILE A 51 10.15 -23.23 13.75
CA ILE A 51 8.77 -23.13 13.26
C ILE A 51 8.76 -23.62 11.80
N LYS A 52 7.78 -24.46 11.47
CA LYS A 52 7.63 -24.99 10.11
C LYS A 52 7.62 -23.90 9.08
N ASP A 53 8.70 -23.83 8.29
CA ASP A 53 8.92 -22.79 7.31
C ASP A 53 8.43 -23.21 5.92
N HIS A 54 7.42 -22.51 5.42
CA HIS A 54 6.94 -22.63 4.04
C HIS A 54 7.63 -21.65 3.08
N ALA A 55 8.74 -21.14 3.45
CA ALA A 55 9.49 -20.09 2.80
C ALA A 55 9.87 -20.36 1.34
N PRO A 56 10.42 -21.52 1.01
CA PRO A 56 10.77 -21.83 -0.38
C PRO A 56 9.54 -21.79 -1.29
N LEU A 57 8.40 -22.32 -0.80
CA LEU A 57 7.14 -22.29 -1.53
C LEU A 57 6.66 -20.86 -1.76
N ARG A 58 6.68 -20.01 -0.72
CA ARG A 58 6.26 -18.60 -0.84
C ARG A 58 7.18 -17.79 -1.73
N LYS A 59 8.49 -18.08 -1.74
CA LYS A 59 9.42 -17.43 -2.69
C LYS A 59 9.08 -17.82 -4.12
N LYS A 60 8.77 -19.08 -4.36
CA LYS A 60 8.32 -19.58 -5.66
C LYS A 60 7.01 -18.90 -6.08
N GLU A 61 6.03 -18.86 -5.18
CA GLU A 61 4.76 -18.15 -5.42
C GLU A 61 4.99 -16.68 -5.78
N PHE A 62 5.88 -15.98 -5.06
CA PHE A 62 6.22 -14.59 -5.35
C PHE A 62 6.79 -14.42 -6.76
N ILE A 63 7.70 -15.30 -7.17
CA ILE A 63 8.30 -15.28 -8.52
C ILE A 63 7.22 -15.50 -9.58
N ILE A 64 6.36 -16.49 -9.40
CA ILE A 64 5.25 -16.78 -10.33
C ILE A 64 4.33 -15.57 -10.44
N LYS A 65 3.92 -14.99 -9.31
CA LYS A 65 3.09 -13.78 -9.28
C LYS A 65 3.74 -12.63 -10.03
N ASN A 66 5.03 -12.41 -9.84
CA ASN A 66 5.75 -11.30 -10.48
C ASN A 66 5.86 -11.49 -12.00
N ILE A 67 6.13 -12.71 -12.47
CA ILE A 67 6.13 -13.06 -13.88
C ILE A 67 4.73 -12.84 -14.48
N TYR A 68 3.70 -13.28 -13.79
CA TYR A 68 2.32 -13.08 -14.22
C TYR A 68 1.96 -11.59 -14.35
N ILE A 69 2.31 -10.77 -13.35
CA ILE A 69 2.07 -9.32 -13.35
C ILE A 69 2.80 -8.63 -14.51
N LYS A 70 4.06 -8.97 -14.77
CA LYS A 70 4.81 -8.44 -15.91
C LYS A 70 4.15 -8.80 -17.25
N ASN A 71 3.65 -10.02 -17.39
CA ASN A 71 2.92 -10.46 -18.56
C ASN A 71 1.60 -9.67 -18.74
N ILE A 72 0.86 -9.42 -17.67
CA ILE A 72 -0.35 -8.56 -17.71
C ILE A 72 0.02 -7.14 -18.15
N SER A 73 1.10 -6.55 -17.61
CA SER A 73 1.60 -5.23 -18.01
C SER A 73 1.92 -5.17 -19.50
N LEU A 74 2.64 -6.18 -20.00
CA LEU A 74 2.98 -6.27 -21.44
C LEU A 74 1.72 -6.31 -22.31
N LYS A 75 0.78 -7.17 -22.00
CA LYS A 75 -0.48 -7.31 -22.73
C LYS A 75 -1.33 -6.05 -22.70
N LEU A 76 -1.39 -5.33 -21.57
CA LEU A 76 -2.06 -4.02 -21.48
C LEU A 76 -1.39 -3.00 -22.41
N THR A 77 -0.05 -3.01 -22.45
CA THR A 77 0.73 -2.13 -23.33
C THR A 77 0.48 -2.44 -24.81
N GLU A 78 0.48 -3.71 -25.21
CA GLU A 78 0.16 -4.18 -26.56
C GLU A 78 -1.23 -3.73 -27.00
N GLN A 79 -2.21 -3.76 -26.10
CA GLN A 79 -3.56 -3.26 -26.33
C GLN A 79 -3.68 -1.73 -26.24
N ARG A 80 -2.55 -1.04 -26.01
CA ARG A 80 -2.48 0.42 -25.84
C ARG A 80 -3.40 0.94 -24.74
N VAL A 81 -3.52 0.19 -23.64
CA VAL A 81 -4.21 0.60 -22.43
C VAL A 81 -3.19 1.30 -21.54
N LYS A 82 -3.39 2.59 -21.31
CA LYS A 82 -2.54 3.35 -20.40
C LYS A 82 -2.80 2.92 -18.96
N HIS A 83 -1.75 2.47 -18.29
CA HIS A 83 -1.85 1.93 -16.93
C HIS A 83 -0.60 2.22 -16.12
N VAL A 84 -0.73 2.13 -14.79
CA VAL A 84 0.37 2.13 -13.81
C VAL A 84 0.04 1.20 -12.66
N PHE A 85 1.04 0.51 -12.14
CA PHE A 85 0.90 -0.27 -10.92
C PHE A 85 1.03 0.63 -9.70
N ILE A 86 0.15 0.43 -8.72
CA ILE A 86 0.11 1.22 -7.49
C ILE A 86 0.19 0.30 -6.27
N LYS A 87 0.48 0.85 -5.08
CA LYS A 87 0.50 0.14 -3.79
C LYS A 87 1.53 -1.01 -3.71
N GLY A 88 1.08 -2.24 -3.42
CA GLY A 88 1.92 -3.39 -3.03
C GLY A 88 2.98 -3.78 -4.06
N VAL A 89 2.61 -3.88 -5.34
CA VAL A 89 3.50 -4.33 -6.43
C VAL A 89 4.71 -3.41 -6.64
N PRO A 90 4.54 -2.10 -6.91
CA PRO A 90 5.69 -1.21 -7.07
C PRO A 90 6.51 -1.07 -5.78
N LEU A 91 5.87 -1.07 -4.62
CA LEU A 91 6.58 -0.99 -3.34
C LEU A 91 7.51 -2.19 -3.17
N SER A 92 6.98 -3.40 -3.34
CA SER A 92 7.75 -4.64 -3.27
C SER A 92 8.94 -4.63 -4.22
N ASN A 93 8.72 -4.37 -5.50
CA ASN A 93 9.74 -4.53 -6.54
C ASN A 93 10.82 -3.44 -6.49
N SER A 94 10.48 -2.23 -6.04
CA SER A 94 11.37 -1.08 -6.24
C SER A 94 11.95 -0.48 -4.95
N PHE A 95 11.34 -0.73 -3.79
CA PHE A 95 11.71 -0.04 -2.56
C PHE A 95 12.25 -0.95 -1.45
N TYR A 96 12.13 -2.25 -1.61
CA TYR A 96 12.68 -3.22 -0.67
C TYR A 96 13.95 -3.85 -1.24
N LYS A 97 14.91 -4.18 -0.36
CA LYS A 97 16.19 -4.79 -0.76
C LYS A 97 15.98 -6.08 -1.55
N ASN A 98 15.05 -6.91 -1.07
CA ASN A 98 14.57 -8.05 -1.84
C ASN A 98 13.08 -7.86 -2.08
N PRO A 99 12.60 -7.95 -3.31
CA PRO A 99 11.18 -7.77 -3.61
C PRO A 99 10.24 -8.67 -2.80
N SER A 100 10.70 -9.90 -2.45
CA SER A 100 9.92 -10.82 -1.63
C SER A 100 9.79 -10.39 -0.15
N ASP A 101 10.47 -9.34 0.30
CA ASP A 101 10.39 -8.86 1.68
C ASP A 101 9.08 -8.15 1.97
N ARG A 102 8.46 -7.60 0.94
CA ARG A 102 7.16 -6.93 1.01
C ARG A 102 6.10 -7.78 0.31
N ILE A 103 5.31 -8.50 1.09
CA ILE A 103 4.25 -9.38 0.55
C ILE A 103 3.07 -8.51 0.09
N TYR A 104 2.51 -8.85 -1.06
CA TYR A 104 1.22 -8.33 -1.53
C TYR A 104 0.30 -9.50 -1.91
N THR A 105 -1.01 -9.32 -1.74
CA THR A 105 -2.04 -10.32 -2.02
C THR A 105 -2.69 -10.10 -3.38
N ASP A 106 -2.76 -8.86 -3.78
CA ASP A 106 -3.43 -8.34 -4.96
C ASP A 106 -2.50 -7.42 -5.76
N ALA A 107 -2.78 -7.25 -7.02
CA ALA A 107 -2.08 -6.30 -7.88
C ALA A 107 -3.05 -5.16 -8.22
N ASP A 108 -2.83 -4.02 -7.59
CA ASP A 108 -3.58 -2.79 -7.88
C ASP A 108 -3.04 -2.13 -9.15
N ILE A 109 -3.87 -2.02 -10.19
CA ILE A 109 -3.52 -1.47 -11.50
C ILE A 109 -4.45 -0.30 -11.80
N LEU A 110 -3.91 0.90 -11.88
CA LEU A 110 -4.66 2.07 -12.28
C LEU A 110 -4.66 2.15 -13.80
N ILE A 111 -5.83 2.28 -14.40
CA ILE A 111 -6.02 2.43 -15.85
C ILE A 111 -6.61 3.81 -16.20
N ASP A 112 -6.29 4.34 -17.38
CA ASP A 112 -6.93 5.58 -17.84
C ASP A 112 -8.36 5.27 -18.29
N LEU A 113 -9.33 5.97 -17.69
CA LEU A 113 -10.75 5.84 -18.06
C LEU A 113 -10.99 6.05 -19.56
N LYS A 114 -10.15 6.83 -20.25
CA LYS A 114 -10.25 7.04 -21.70
C LYS A 114 -10.00 5.76 -22.51
N ASP A 115 -9.26 4.82 -21.94
CA ASP A 115 -8.90 3.55 -22.58
C ASP A 115 -9.85 2.40 -22.21
N TYR A 116 -10.97 2.68 -21.53
CA TYR A 116 -11.87 1.63 -21.01
C TYR A 116 -12.32 0.63 -22.10
N LYS A 117 -12.61 1.08 -23.34
CA LYS A 117 -13.01 0.18 -24.44
C LYS A 117 -11.89 -0.78 -24.85
N LYS A 118 -10.64 -0.32 -24.84
CA LYS A 118 -9.47 -1.16 -25.10
C LYS A 118 -9.23 -2.11 -23.93
N PHE A 119 -9.44 -1.63 -22.71
CA PHE A 119 -9.33 -2.43 -21.50
C PHE A 119 -10.34 -3.59 -21.48
N TYR A 120 -11.60 -3.37 -21.88
CA TYR A 120 -12.55 -4.47 -21.98
C TYR A 120 -12.16 -5.49 -23.05
N LYS A 121 -11.69 -5.05 -24.20
CA LYS A 121 -11.14 -5.95 -25.22
C LYS A 121 -9.97 -6.77 -24.67
N PHE A 122 -9.13 -6.16 -23.83
CA PHE A 122 -8.05 -6.87 -23.15
C PHE A 122 -8.61 -7.95 -22.20
N LEU A 123 -9.63 -7.66 -21.39
CA LEU A 123 -10.25 -8.63 -20.49
C LEU A 123 -10.82 -9.81 -21.28
N ASP A 124 -11.59 -9.54 -22.32
CA ASP A 124 -12.21 -10.55 -23.18
C ASP A 124 -11.15 -11.42 -23.89
N ALA A 125 -10.13 -10.79 -24.49
CA ALA A 125 -9.07 -11.49 -25.23
C ALA A 125 -8.20 -12.40 -24.32
N ASN A 126 -8.16 -12.12 -23.01
CA ASN A 126 -7.41 -12.91 -22.03
C ASN A 126 -8.30 -13.81 -21.17
N ASN A 127 -9.59 -13.95 -21.50
CA ASN A 127 -10.58 -14.71 -20.74
C ASN A 127 -10.60 -14.36 -19.25
N LEU A 128 -10.34 -13.10 -18.91
CA LEU A 128 -10.35 -12.61 -17.53
C LEU A 128 -11.79 -12.38 -17.10
N LYS A 129 -12.28 -13.28 -16.25
CA LYS A 129 -13.65 -13.18 -15.71
C LYS A 129 -13.77 -11.97 -14.78
N HIS A 130 -14.76 -11.14 -15.05
CA HIS A 130 -15.09 -9.99 -14.23
C HIS A 130 -16.58 -9.93 -13.93
N SER A 131 -16.94 -9.45 -12.75
CA SER A 131 -18.34 -9.36 -12.30
C SER A 131 -19.08 -8.16 -12.86
N PHE A 132 -18.47 -7.39 -13.78
CA PHE A 132 -18.97 -6.07 -14.16
C PHE A 132 -19.41 -5.98 -15.62
N ASN A 133 -20.60 -5.41 -15.86
CA ASN A 133 -21.09 -5.12 -17.21
C ASN A 133 -20.71 -3.68 -17.60
N TYR A 134 -19.80 -3.52 -18.57
CA TYR A 134 -19.26 -2.24 -19.04
C TYR A 134 -20.30 -1.20 -19.49
N LYS A 135 -21.49 -1.64 -19.94
CA LYS A 135 -22.59 -0.74 -20.32
C LYS A 135 -23.04 0.14 -19.16
N TYR A 136 -22.75 -0.26 -17.92
CA TYR A 136 -23.06 0.52 -16.74
C TYR A 136 -21.93 1.48 -16.33
N LEU A 137 -20.67 1.25 -16.75
CA LEU A 137 -19.57 2.19 -16.44
C LEU A 137 -19.80 3.56 -17.09
N ASP A 138 -20.37 3.60 -18.31
CA ASP A 138 -20.74 4.87 -18.95
C ASP A 138 -21.85 5.64 -18.19
N ARG A 139 -22.74 4.91 -17.52
CA ARG A 139 -23.89 5.50 -16.80
C ARG A 139 -23.63 5.73 -15.31
N ILE A 140 -22.88 4.81 -14.68
CA ILE A 140 -22.63 4.79 -13.23
C ILE A 140 -21.16 5.17 -12.94
N GLY A 141 -20.43 5.53 -13.94
CA GLY A 141 -18.98 5.71 -14.12
C GLY A 141 -18.11 6.22 -12.97
N TYR A 142 -18.63 6.22 -11.74
CA TYR A 142 -17.95 6.82 -10.61
C TYR A 142 -18.22 6.11 -9.27
N THR A 143 -19.03 5.06 -9.24
CA THR A 143 -19.45 4.44 -7.97
C THR A 143 -18.56 3.31 -7.49
N ARG A 144 -17.75 2.68 -8.37
CA ARG A 144 -16.74 1.72 -7.95
C ARG A 144 -15.35 2.18 -8.39
N SER A 145 -14.44 2.28 -7.44
CA SER A 145 -13.06 2.67 -7.72
C SER A 145 -12.25 1.55 -8.36
N ALA A 146 -12.66 0.29 -8.19
CA ALA A 146 -11.92 -0.86 -8.67
C ALA A 146 -12.83 -1.93 -9.30
N LEU A 147 -12.27 -2.65 -10.26
CA LEU A 147 -12.79 -3.87 -10.85
C LEU A 147 -11.89 -5.03 -10.43
N GLU A 148 -12.41 -5.91 -9.62
CA GLU A 148 -11.71 -7.10 -9.16
C GLU A 148 -11.84 -8.22 -10.20
N VAL A 149 -10.72 -8.80 -10.60
CA VAL A 149 -10.64 -9.98 -11.46
C VAL A 149 -10.10 -11.13 -10.64
N ILE A 150 -10.95 -12.11 -10.41
CA ILE A 150 -10.66 -13.33 -9.66
C ILE A 150 -10.42 -14.46 -10.66
N ASP A 151 -9.84 -15.57 -10.26
CA ASP A 151 -9.43 -16.72 -11.08
C ASP A 151 -8.10 -16.54 -11.84
N THR A 152 -7.17 -15.83 -11.24
CA THR A 152 -5.83 -15.67 -11.78
C THR A 152 -4.78 -16.05 -10.73
N GLU A 153 -3.52 -16.21 -11.16
CA GLU A 153 -2.38 -16.45 -10.25
C GLU A 153 -2.23 -15.35 -9.18
N VAL A 154 -2.79 -14.17 -9.47
CA VAL A 154 -2.86 -13.01 -8.57
C VAL A 154 -4.22 -12.37 -8.74
N ASN A 155 -4.86 -11.98 -7.65
CA ASN A 155 -6.03 -11.12 -7.75
C ASN A 155 -5.62 -9.79 -8.38
N LEU A 156 -6.30 -9.42 -9.47
CA LEU A 156 -6.05 -8.17 -10.18
C LEU A 156 -7.13 -7.15 -9.82
N ASP A 157 -6.72 -6.03 -9.27
CA ASP A 157 -7.61 -4.93 -8.87
C ASP A 157 -7.40 -3.75 -9.84
N PHE A 158 -8.27 -3.65 -10.84
CA PHE A 158 -8.18 -2.56 -11.83
C PHE A 158 -8.93 -1.33 -11.34
N HIS A 159 -8.18 -0.30 -11.02
CA HIS A 159 -8.68 0.99 -10.56
C HIS A 159 -8.86 1.96 -11.73
N ILE A 160 -9.94 2.69 -11.77
CA ILE A 160 -10.12 3.86 -12.64
C ILE A 160 -9.89 5.16 -11.88
N LYS A 161 -9.94 5.10 -10.55
CA LYS A 161 -9.57 6.20 -9.66
C LYS A 161 -8.97 5.67 -8.35
N ILE A 162 -8.04 6.42 -7.80
CA ILE A 162 -7.37 6.09 -6.53
C ILE A 162 -8.21 6.56 -5.35
N THR A 163 -8.85 7.72 -5.48
CA THR A 163 -9.66 8.33 -4.44
C THR A 163 -11.10 7.84 -4.51
N GLU A 164 -11.72 7.56 -3.38
CA GLU A 164 -13.12 7.13 -3.30
C GLU A 164 -14.12 8.29 -3.28
N SER A 165 -13.68 9.49 -3.57
CA SER A 165 -14.54 10.66 -3.60
C SER A 165 -15.65 10.55 -4.65
N PHE A 166 -16.89 10.77 -4.25
CA PHE A 166 -18.07 10.85 -5.13
C PHE A 166 -18.07 12.09 -6.03
N LYS A 167 -17.20 13.06 -5.75
CA LYS A 167 -17.06 14.23 -6.61
C LYS A 167 -16.53 13.78 -7.96
N LYS A 168 -17.36 13.94 -8.99
CA LYS A 168 -17.09 13.60 -10.39
C LYS A 168 -15.70 14.05 -10.89
N ASN A 169 -15.09 15.02 -10.21
CA ASN A 169 -13.83 15.65 -10.60
C ASN A 169 -12.61 15.22 -9.74
N ASP A 170 -12.78 14.38 -8.73
CA ASP A 170 -11.66 13.99 -7.85
C ASP A 170 -10.85 12.80 -8.41
N CYS A 171 -10.53 12.92 -9.70
CA CYS A 171 -9.58 11.99 -10.35
C CYS A 171 -8.17 12.57 -10.43
N ARG A 172 -7.86 13.66 -9.68
CA ARG A 172 -6.57 14.36 -9.78
C ARG A 172 -5.39 13.44 -9.50
N LEU A 173 -5.42 12.68 -8.40
CA LEU A 173 -4.35 11.77 -8.03
C LEU A 173 -4.14 10.69 -9.09
N SER A 174 -5.22 10.13 -9.65
CA SER A 174 -5.16 9.17 -10.75
C SER A 174 -4.55 9.78 -12.02
N LYS A 175 -4.99 10.99 -12.38
CA LYS A 175 -4.43 11.71 -13.54
C LYS A 175 -2.96 12.04 -13.36
N TYR A 176 -2.56 12.47 -12.16
CA TYR A 176 -1.15 12.73 -11.84
C TYR A 176 -0.32 11.45 -11.95
N SER A 177 -0.80 10.33 -11.40
CA SER A 177 -0.11 9.04 -11.46
C SER A 177 0.04 8.51 -12.88
N LEU A 178 -1.01 8.63 -13.71
CA LEU A 178 -0.97 8.22 -15.11
C LEU A 178 -0.14 9.17 -15.99
N LYS A 179 0.09 10.41 -15.58
CA LYS A 179 0.91 11.39 -16.32
C LYS A 179 2.39 11.31 -15.93
N ASN A 180 2.66 11.16 -14.64
CA ASN A 180 4.01 11.22 -14.07
C ASN A 180 4.39 9.84 -13.54
N TYR A 181 4.78 8.96 -14.45
CA TYR A 181 5.23 7.61 -14.14
C TYR A 181 6.59 7.33 -14.77
N THR A 182 7.28 6.37 -14.22
CA THR A 182 8.51 5.79 -14.74
C THR A 182 8.34 4.30 -14.94
N VAL A 183 9.26 3.66 -15.64
CA VAL A 183 9.29 2.20 -15.77
C VAL A 183 10.36 1.67 -14.84
N LEU A 184 9.96 0.88 -13.86
CA LEU A 184 10.83 0.21 -12.92
C LEU A 184 10.58 -1.30 -13.02
N ASP A 185 11.65 -2.07 -13.26
CA ASP A 185 11.57 -3.53 -13.41
C ASP A 185 10.47 -3.98 -14.40
N ASP A 186 10.42 -3.32 -15.58
CA ASP A 186 9.45 -3.51 -16.67
C ASP A 186 7.99 -3.16 -16.32
N LEU A 187 7.75 -2.52 -15.17
CA LEU A 187 6.44 -2.09 -14.76
C LEU A 187 6.32 -0.56 -14.78
N PRO A 188 5.27 0.01 -15.37
CA PRO A 188 4.97 1.43 -15.24
C PRO A 188 4.48 1.71 -13.82
N VAL A 189 5.17 2.60 -13.11
CA VAL A 189 4.88 2.96 -11.72
C VAL A 189 4.86 4.49 -11.55
N PRO A 190 4.00 5.06 -10.70
CA PRO A 190 4.01 6.48 -10.40
C PRO A 190 5.36 6.94 -9.83
N SER A 191 5.65 8.24 -9.94
CA SER A 191 6.84 8.80 -9.26
C SER A 191 6.82 8.53 -7.76
N ASN A 192 7.99 8.65 -7.11
CA ASN A 192 8.12 8.39 -5.67
C ASN A 192 7.17 9.26 -4.84
N GLU A 193 7.01 10.52 -5.22
CA GLU A 193 6.12 11.48 -4.55
C GLU A 193 4.65 11.04 -4.63
N LEU A 194 4.26 10.55 -5.79
CA LEU A 194 2.90 10.05 -6.01
C LEU A 194 2.66 8.73 -5.30
N LEU A 195 3.63 7.81 -5.30
CA LEU A 195 3.55 6.56 -4.53
C LEU A 195 3.44 6.84 -3.03
N LEU A 196 4.24 7.78 -2.52
CA LEU A 196 4.17 8.20 -1.11
C LEU A 196 2.80 8.82 -0.80
N THR A 197 2.31 9.70 -1.67
CA THR A 197 0.98 10.30 -1.52
C THR A 197 -0.12 9.24 -1.53
N ILE A 198 -0.05 8.25 -2.42
CA ILE A 198 -1.01 7.14 -2.47
C ILE A 198 -0.94 6.31 -1.18
N CYS A 199 0.27 6.02 -0.69
CA CYS A 199 0.47 5.29 0.56
C CYS A 199 -0.20 6.01 1.74
N LEU A 200 0.07 7.30 1.91
CA LEU A 200 -0.51 8.13 2.97
C LEU A 200 -2.02 8.31 2.81
N TYR A 201 -2.50 8.50 1.56
CA TYR A 201 -3.93 8.62 1.28
C TYR A 201 -4.67 7.34 1.66
N ASN A 202 -4.18 6.19 1.24
CA ASN A 202 -4.79 4.91 1.60
C ASN A 202 -4.79 4.71 3.11
N ALA A 203 -3.68 4.93 3.79
CA ALA A 203 -3.59 4.76 5.24
C ALA A 203 -4.59 5.64 5.99
N LEU A 204 -4.68 6.92 5.64
CA LEU A 204 -5.50 7.89 6.39
C LEU A 204 -6.97 7.87 5.96
N LYS A 205 -7.24 7.88 4.64
CA LYS A 205 -8.58 8.13 4.10
C LYS A 205 -9.35 6.86 3.78
N LYS A 206 -8.70 5.90 3.13
CA LYS A 206 -9.34 4.66 2.71
C LYS A 206 -9.40 3.65 3.87
N ASP A 207 -8.26 3.29 4.40
CA ASP A 207 -8.15 2.23 5.40
C ASP A 207 -8.38 2.72 6.83
N GLN A 208 -8.41 4.04 7.04
CA GLN A 208 -8.54 4.62 8.39
C GLN A 208 -7.55 3.99 9.39
N LEU A 209 -6.31 3.77 8.92
CA LEU A 209 -5.23 3.14 9.66
C LEU A 209 -5.46 1.67 10.06
N LYS A 210 -6.46 0.99 9.48
CA LYS A 210 -6.74 -0.43 9.77
C LYS A 210 -5.69 -1.39 9.21
N SER A 211 -4.96 -0.98 8.17
CA SER A 211 -3.87 -1.78 7.58
C SER A 211 -2.63 -1.87 8.48
N GLY A 212 -2.71 -1.36 9.70
CA GLY A 212 -1.63 -1.42 10.67
C GLY A 212 -0.44 -0.50 10.31
N PRO A 213 0.75 -0.75 10.89
CA PRO A 213 1.90 0.14 10.78
C PRO A 213 2.69 0.02 9.47
N ILE A 214 2.28 -0.84 8.53
CA ILE A 214 3.03 -1.07 7.29
C ILE A 214 3.24 0.22 6.48
N TYR A 215 2.31 1.17 6.54
CA TYR A 215 2.44 2.43 5.84
C TYR A 215 3.64 3.26 6.33
N LEU A 216 4.04 3.11 7.61
CA LEU A 216 5.24 3.77 8.14
C LEU A 216 6.49 3.20 7.48
N VAL A 217 6.56 1.88 7.34
CA VAL A 217 7.68 1.20 6.70
C VAL A 217 7.74 1.54 5.21
N ASP A 218 6.61 1.43 4.51
CA ASP A 218 6.51 1.77 3.08
C ASP A 218 6.92 3.24 2.84
N SER A 219 6.44 4.18 3.67
CA SER A 219 6.79 5.60 3.58
C SER A 219 8.28 5.84 3.79
N GLU A 220 8.87 5.22 4.80
CA GLU A 220 10.31 5.31 5.07
C GLU A 220 11.13 4.83 3.88
N ARG A 221 10.76 3.68 3.29
CA ARG A 221 11.45 3.12 2.13
C ARG A 221 11.38 4.02 0.91
N ILE A 222 10.22 4.64 0.64
CA ILE A 222 10.06 5.58 -0.46
C ILE A 222 10.93 6.82 -0.23
N ILE A 223 10.89 7.41 0.96
CA ILE A 223 11.66 8.60 1.30
C ILE A 223 13.16 8.34 1.19
N LYS A 224 13.64 7.19 1.67
CA LYS A 224 15.04 6.77 1.58
C LYS A 224 15.53 6.64 0.12
N LYS A 225 14.65 6.32 -0.81
CA LYS A 225 14.95 6.28 -2.26
C LYS A 225 15.08 7.68 -2.87
N GLY A 226 14.61 8.70 -2.20
CA GLY A 226 14.61 10.09 -2.61
C GLY A 226 13.28 10.54 -3.19
N VAL A 227 12.86 11.71 -2.78
CA VAL A 227 11.66 12.42 -3.24
C VAL A 227 12.03 13.88 -3.55
N ASN A 228 11.36 14.47 -4.52
CA ASN A 228 11.43 15.91 -4.76
C ASN A 228 10.47 16.61 -3.78
N GLU A 229 11.02 17.27 -2.76
CA GLU A 229 10.26 17.87 -1.67
C GLU A 229 9.28 18.96 -2.14
N ASP A 230 9.65 19.78 -3.12
CA ASP A 230 8.79 20.84 -3.65
C ASP A 230 7.57 20.24 -4.36
N TYR A 231 7.79 19.24 -5.20
CA TYR A 231 6.73 18.54 -5.89
C TYR A 231 5.86 17.75 -4.92
N LEU A 232 6.46 17.05 -3.95
CA LEU A 232 5.75 16.33 -2.89
C LEU A 232 4.87 17.28 -2.07
N SER A 233 5.42 18.42 -1.63
CA SER A 233 4.68 19.43 -0.86
C SER A 233 3.44 19.92 -1.59
N THR A 234 3.56 20.19 -2.90
CA THR A 234 2.46 20.59 -3.76
C THR A 234 1.36 19.52 -3.80
N ILE A 235 1.74 18.26 -4.05
CA ILE A 235 0.78 17.16 -4.14
C ILE A 235 0.11 16.91 -2.78
N LEU A 236 0.87 16.87 -1.69
CA LEU A 236 0.32 16.65 -0.35
C LEU A 236 -0.68 17.74 0.05
N SER A 237 -0.42 19.00 -0.33
CA SER A 237 -1.35 20.10 -0.13
C SER A 237 -2.65 19.91 -0.91
N ASP A 238 -2.57 19.49 -2.17
CA ASP A 238 -3.74 19.24 -3.04
C ASP A 238 -4.70 18.18 -2.45
N PHE A 239 -4.18 17.26 -1.66
CA PHE A 239 -4.95 16.17 -1.06
C PHE A 239 -5.16 16.29 0.47
N ASN A 240 -4.80 17.45 1.07
CA ASN A 240 -4.90 17.69 2.51
C ASN A 240 -4.15 16.64 3.36
N LEU A 241 -2.96 16.25 2.92
CA LEU A 241 -2.11 15.23 3.57
C LEU A 241 -0.86 15.82 4.24
N THR A 242 -0.59 17.12 4.08
CA THR A 242 0.65 17.78 4.57
C THR A 242 0.90 17.54 6.05
N ASN A 243 -0.13 17.69 6.89
CA ASN A 243 0.02 17.48 8.32
C ASN A 243 0.23 16.01 8.67
N PHE A 244 -0.51 15.10 8.02
CA PHE A 244 -0.35 13.66 8.24
C PHE A 244 1.04 13.20 7.82
N TYR A 245 1.57 13.72 6.72
CA TYR A 245 2.96 13.47 6.31
C TYR A 245 3.96 13.91 7.37
N LYS A 246 3.87 15.16 7.85
CA LYS A 246 4.77 15.68 8.89
C LYS A 246 4.76 14.83 10.16
N GLU A 247 3.57 14.40 10.60
CA GLU A 247 3.42 13.53 11.76
C GLU A 247 4.00 12.14 11.50
N THR A 248 3.79 11.60 10.29
CA THR A 248 4.37 10.32 9.88
C THR A 248 5.89 10.36 9.93
N ILE A 249 6.52 11.41 9.39
CA ILE A 249 7.98 11.58 9.42
C ILE A 249 8.49 11.72 10.85
N CYS A 250 7.87 12.59 11.65
CA CYS A 250 8.25 12.77 13.05
C CYS A 250 8.17 11.43 13.84
N LEU A 251 7.12 10.65 13.60
CA LEU A 251 6.95 9.34 14.24
C LEU A 251 8.05 8.36 13.81
N ILE A 252 8.35 8.28 12.50
CA ILE A 252 9.41 7.41 11.98
C ILE A 252 10.76 7.78 12.58
N GLU A 253 11.10 9.06 12.62
CA GLU A 253 12.37 9.53 13.19
C GLU A 253 12.48 9.25 14.69
N ASN A 254 11.43 9.53 15.45
CA ASN A 254 11.40 9.27 16.89
C ASN A 254 11.54 7.77 17.19
N LEU A 255 10.87 6.92 16.41
CA LEU A 255 11.03 5.47 16.51
C LEU A 255 12.46 5.02 16.24
N LYS A 256 13.09 5.53 15.18
CA LYS A 256 14.49 5.20 14.86
C LYS A 256 15.45 5.61 15.96
N LYS A 257 15.23 6.77 16.58
CA LYS A 257 16.06 7.31 17.67
C LYS A 257 15.74 6.70 19.03
N GLY A 258 14.60 6.02 19.19
CA GLY A 258 14.14 5.47 20.48
C GLY A 258 13.66 6.54 21.46
N VAL A 259 13.11 7.63 20.94
CA VAL A 259 12.65 8.80 21.73
C VAL A 259 11.15 9.08 21.54
N GLU A 260 10.38 8.05 21.18
CA GLU A 260 8.94 8.16 21.02
C GLU A 260 8.24 8.55 22.34
N THR A 261 7.26 9.43 22.21
CA THR A 261 6.41 9.83 23.35
C THR A 261 5.46 8.70 23.75
N ARG A 262 4.90 8.76 24.97
CA ARG A 262 3.86 7.82 25.42
C ARG A 262 2.65 7.78 24.47
N GLU A 263 2.27 8.93 23.91
CA GLU A 263 1.15 9.02 22.95
C GLU A 263 1.49 8.30 21.64
N GLN A 264 2.70 8.50 21.13
CA GLN A 264 3.21 7.80 19.93
C GLN A 264 3.29 6.29 20.19
N THR A 265 3.77 5.89 21.37
CA THR A 265 3.79 4.48 21.81
C THR A 265 2.39 3.87 21.77
N ASN A 266 1.40 4.53 22.39
CA ASN A 266 0.02 4.05 22.43
C ASN A 266 -0.60 3.99 21.02
N PHE A 267 -0.33 4.98 20.17
CA PHE A 267 -0.78 4.98 18.80
C PHE A 267 -0.24 3.77 18.00
N ILE A 268 1.07 3.49 18.13
CA ILE A 268 1.69 2.36 17.44
C ILE A 268 1.09 1.03 17.92
N VAL A 269 0.96 0.85 19.24
CA VAL A 269 0.33 -0.35 19.80
C VAL A 269 -1.12 -0.50 19.29
N GLY A 270 -1.86 0.61 19.19
CA GLY A 270 -3.19 0.64 18.60
C GLY A 270 -3.23 0.23 17.13
N LEU A 271 -2.21 0.61 16.33
CA LEU A 271 -2.11 0.18 14.93
C LEU A 271 -1.98 -1.35 14.81
N PHE A 272 -1.20 -1.99 15.68
CA PHE A 272 -1.04 -3.44 15.68
C PHE A 272 -2.31 -4.19 16.11
N LYS A 273 -3.12 -3.57 16.96
CA LYS A 273 -4.38 -4.15 17.46
C LYS A 273 -5.59 -3.82 16.59
N ASN A 274 -5.38 -3.17 15.44
CA ASN A 274 -6.46 -2.60 14.63
C ASN A 274 -7.36 -1.61 15.41
N GLU A 275 -6.86 -1.08 16.53
CA GLU A 275 -7.54 -0.12 17.39
C GLU A 275 -7.20 1.33 17.02
N GLY A 276 -6.42 1.56 15.97
CA GLY A 276 -5.84 2.85 15.56
C GLY A 276 -6.84 3.99 15.30
N LYS A 277 -8.10 3.72 15.50
CA LYS A 277 -9.20 4.67 15.23
C LYS A 277 -9.32 5.84 16.20
N ARG A 278 -8.64 5.86 17.36
CA ARG A 278 -9.14 6.76 18.41
C ARG A 278 -8.17 7.69 19.11
N SER A 279 -6.85 7.51 19.04
CA SER A 279 -6.00 8.20 20.04
C SER A 279 -5.02 9.24 19.54
N PHE A 280 -4.65 9.24 18.27
CA PHE A 280 -3.59 10.14 17.79
C PHE A 280 -4.07 11.34 16.99
N ILE A 281 -5.31 11.35 16.57
CA ILE A 281 -5.88 12.54 15.95
C ILE A 281 -6.27 13.49 17.10
N PRO A 282 -5.57 14.62 17.31
CA PRO A 282 -5.97 15.60 18.33
C PRO A 282 -7.44 15.91 18.20
N SER A 283 -8.13 16.18 19.32
CA SER A 283 -9.59 16.38 19.37
C SER A 283 -10.14 17.40 18.34
N LYS A 284 -9.33 18.40 17.96
CA LYS A 284 -9.64 19.32 16.84
C LYS A 284 -9.64 18.66 15.46
N ARG A 285 -8.91 17.54 15.28
CA ARG A 285 -8.89 16.77 14.03
C ARG A 285 -10.03 15.78 13.90
N ASN A 286 -10.52 15.23 15.03
CA ASN A 286 -11.75 14.44 15.03
C ASN A 286 -12.91 15.24 14.42
N ILE A 287 -12.96 16.55 14.68
CA ILE A 287 -13.97 17.44 14.07
C ILE A 287 -13.72 17.58 12.56
N LEU A 288 -12.46 17.72 12.13
CA LEU A 288 -12.14 17.83 10.71
C LEU A 288 -12.38 16.51 9.96
N THR A 289 -12.06 15.37 10.58
CA THR A 289 -12.35 14.03 10.04
C THR A 289 -13.86 13.78 10.04
N GLN A 290 -14.59 14.16 11.07
CA GLN A 290 -16.04 14.08 11.12
C GLN A 290 -16.69 15.04 10.11
N VAL A 291 -16.20 16.26 9.98
CA VAL A 291 -16.68 17.22 8.97
C VAL A 291 -16.36 16.72 7.56
N MET A 292 -15.20 16.09 7.35
CA MET A 292 -14.89 15.50 6.04
C MET A 292 -15.75 14.26 5.74
N HIS A 293 -16.10 13.45 6.74
CA HIS A 293 -17.09 12.36 6.59
C HIS A 293 -18.51 12.89 6.32
N ILE A 294 -18.86 14.06 6.89
CA ILE A 294 -20.15 14.72 6.63
C ILE A 294 -20.17 15.36 5.23
N LEU A 295 -19.02 15.90 4.78
CA LEU A 295 -18.90 16.54 3.46
C LEU A 295 -18.63 15.55 2.33
N ASP A 296 -18.20 14.33 2.64
CA ASP A 296 -17.95 13.24 1.71
C ASP A 296 -18.43 11.92 2.36
N PRO A 297 -19.75 11.77 2.58
CA PRO A 297 -20.29 10.59 3.22
C PRO A 297 -19.99 9.35 2.36
N GLU A 298 -19.36 8.33 2.97
CA GLU A 298 -19.24 7.02 2.32
C GLU A 298 -20.65 6.45 2.10
N PRO A 299 -20.96 5.89 0.93
CA PRO A 299 -22.21 5.15 0.76
C PRO A 299 -22.13 3.84 1.56
N TYR A 300 -23.17 3.55 2.25
CA TYR A 300 -23.45 2.24 2.84
C TYR A 300 -23.70 1.20 1.75
#